data_5685d6ee15ebd40e9ff089b64e417049
#
_entry.id   5685d6ee15ebd40e9ff089b64e417049
#
_cell.length_a   1.000
_cell.length_b   1.000
_cell.length_c   1.000
_cell.angle_alpha   90.00
_cell.angle_beta   90.00
_cell.angle_gamma   90.00
#
_symmetry.space_group_name_H-M   'P 1'
#
loop_
_entity.id
_entity.type
_entity.pdbx_description
1 polymer ?
#
loop_
_entity_poly.entity_id
_entity_poly.type
_entity_poly.pdbx_seq_one_letter_code
_entity_poly.pdbx_strand_id
1 'polypeptide(L)'
;GSEMCIRDRNDVDILKISQPENVAYVTQTTLSMDDTSAIIDALREKYPKIIGPKKNDICYATQNRQDAVKQLAIEADVVLVVGSSNSSNSNRLRELAENCGCLSYLIDGPEDIKPDWFSENCVVGITAGASAPEILVDGVVDKLVSMGASKPDSMEGIKEDIYFSIPRELRA
;
A
#
# COMPACT_ATOMS: atom_id res chain seq x y z
N GLY A 1 25.91 13.08 -11.97
CA GLY A 1 25.58 12.42 -10.73
C GLY A 1 25.40 10.93 -10.92
N SER A 2 25.57 10.15 -9.89
CA SER A 2 25.26 8.72 -9.89
C SER A 2 24.00 8.50 -9.04
N GLU A 3 23.14 7.59 -9.48
CA GLU A 3 21.96 7.14 -8.77
C GLU A 3 22.22 5.75 -8.18
N MET A 4 21.74 5.52 -6.96
CA MET A 4 21.82 4.22 -6.30
C MET A 4 20.44 3.87 -5.74
N CYS A 5 20.02 2.63 -5.96
CA CYS A 5 18.78 2.09 -5.43
C CYS A 5 19.05 1.49 -4.04
N ILE A 6 18.35 1.95 -3.02
CA ILE A 6 18.41 1.46 -1.64
C ILE A 6 17.10 0.72 -1.37
N ARG A 7 17.18 -0.53 -0.91
CA ARG A 7 16.04 -1.40 -0.67
C ARG A 7 15.80 -1.67 0.80
N ASP A 8 16.89 -1.72 1.58
CA ASP A 8 16.86 -2.02 2.99
C ASP A 8 17.98 -1.31 3.77
N ARG A 9 18.02 -1.54 5.08
CA ARG A 9 19.03 -0.94 5.97
C ARG A 9 20.44 -1.44 5.67
N ASN A 10 20.61 -2.68 5.21
CA ASN A 10 21.94 -3.22 4.89
C ASN A 10 22.54 -2.48 3.67
N ASP A 11 21.70 -2.11 2.70
CA ASP A 11 22.12 -1.30 1.58
C ASP A 11 22.67 0.07 2.06
N VAL A 12 22.03 0.67 3.08
CA VAL A 12 22.51 1.91 3.70
C VAL A 12 23.87 1.70 4.35
N ASP A 13 24.05 0.60 5.08
CA ASP A 13 25.30 0.32 5.82
C ASP A 13 26.50 0.16 4.88
N ILE A 14 26.33 -0.50 3.75
CA ILE A 14 27.39 -0.69 2.75
C ILE A 14 27.56 0.48 1.79
N LEU A 15 26.62 1.44 1.76
CA LEU A 15 26.63 2.59 0.87
C LEU A 15 27.88 3.47 1.11
N LYS A 16 28.66 3.70 0.07
CA LYS A 16 29.81 4.59 0.08
C LYS A 16 29.61 5.70 -0.94
N ILE A 17 29.58 6.94 -0.46
CA ILE A 17 29.37 8.13 -1.28
C ILE A 17 30.63 8.99 -1.26
N SER A 18 31.12 9.34 -2.45
CA SER A 18 32.34 10.13 -2.61
C SER A 18 32.17 11.59 -2.16
N GLN A 19 30.94 12.12 -2.24
CA GLN A 19 30.63 13.51 -1.88
C GLN A 19 29.40 13.52 -0.91
N PRO A 20 29.60 13.18 0.36
CA PRO A 20 28.51 13.06 1.33
C PRO A 20 27.76 14.37 1.62
N GLU A 21 28.36 15.50 1.26
CA GLU A 21 27.76 16.84 1.41
C GLU A 21 26.71 17.16 0.32
N ASN A 22 26.72 16.41 -0.80
CA ASN A 22 25.89 16.66 -1.98
C ASN A 22 25.00 15.46 -2.29
N VAL A 23 24.25 14.98 -1.29
CA VAL A 23 23.40 13.81 -1.39
C VAL A 23 21.95 14.20 -1.19
N ALA A 24 21.08 13.63 -2.01
CA ALA A 24 19.65 13.71 -1.85
C ALA A 24 19.03 12.33 -2.01
N TYR A 25 17.86 12.11 -1.41
CA TYR A 25 17.04 10.91 -1.63
C TYR A 25 15.66 11.28 -2.16
N VAL A 26 15.09 10.36 -2.92
CA VAL A 26 13.68 10.35 -3.35
C VAL A 26 13.13 8.94 -3.12
N THR A 27 11.82 8.81 -3.00
CA THR A 27 11.16 7.52 -2.84
C THR A 27 10.14 7.28 -3.96
N GLN A 28 9.77 6.02 -4.18
CA GLN A 28 8.62 5.72 -5.02
C GLN A 28 7.32 6.01 -4.26
N THR A 29 6.25 6.31 -5.00
CA THR A 29 4.96 6.74 -4.43
C THR A 29 4.14 5.62 -3.79
N THR A 30 4.53 4.35 -4.00
CA THR A 30 3.79 3.15 -3.58
C THR A 30 4.53 2.27 -2.58
N LEU A 31 5.61 2.78 -1.98
CA LEU A 31 6.38 2.04 -0.98
C LEU A 31 5.62 1.90 0.34
N SER A 32 6.07 0.94 1.18
CA SER A 32 5.67 0.86 2.57
C SER A 32 6.12 2.11 3.32
N MET A 33 5.21 2.72 4.07
CA MET A 33 5.51 3.89 4.91
C MET A 33 6.52 3.54 6.00
N ASP A 34 6.33 2.40 6.66
CA ASP A 34 7.15 1.99 7.79
C ASP A 34 8.58 1.66 7.35
N ASP A 35 8.74 0.85 6.30
CA ASP A 35 10.05 0.46 5.75
C ASP A 35 10.80 1.69 5.22
N THR A 36 10.08 2.57 4.51
CA THR A 36 10.66 3.80 3.95
C THR A 36 11.15 4.73 5.07
N SER A 37 10.40 4.89 6.14
CA SER A 37 10.79 5.70 7.29
C SER A 37 12.07 5.15 7.94
N ALA A 38 12.14 3.85 8.19
CA ALA A 38 13.31 3.20 8.77
C ALA A 38 14.59 3.37 7.91
N ILE A 39 14.46 3.30 6.58
CA ILE A 39 15.57 3.52 5.65
C ILE A 39 15.99 4.99 5.65
N ILE A 40 15.04 5.92 5.62
CA ILE A 40 15.32 7.36 5.66
C ILE A 40 16.05 7.74 6.94
N ASP A 41 15.63 7.21 8.09
CA ASP A 41 16.27 7.48 9.37
C ASP A 41 17.70 6.95 9.39
N ALA A 42 17.96 5.75 8.88
CA ALA A 42 19.30 5.21 8.72
C ALA A 42 20.17 6.06 7.78
N LEU A 43 19.61 6.55 6.67
CA LEU A 43 20.30 7.46 5.75
C LEU A 43 20.65 8.78 6.41
N ARG A 44 19.76 9.36 7.21
CA ARG A 44 20.00 10.61 7.96
C ARG A 44 21.04 10.43 9.06
N GLU A 45 21.03 9.29 9.74
CA GLU A 45 22.06 8.95 10.73
C GLU A 45 23.45 8.89 10.08
N LYS A 46 23.56 8.21 8.93
CA LYS A 46 24.83 8.04 8.21
C LYS A 46 25.28 9.30 7.46
N TYR A 47 24.33 10.05 6.92
CA TYR A 47 24.58 11.27 6.12
C TYR A 47 23.72 12.43 6.65
N PRO A 48 24.14 13.10 7.74
CA PRO A 48 23.31 14.12 8.41
C PRO A 48 22.88 15.32 7.56
N LYS A 49 23.58 15.57 6.45
CA LYS A 49 23.28 16.67 5.52
C LYS A 49 22.47 16.21 4.30
N ILE A 50 22.00 14.95 4.29
CA ILE A 50 21.22 14.43 3.15
C ILE A 50 19.94 15.24 2.95
N ILE A 51 19.64 15.60 1.72
CA ILE A 51 18.47 16.37 1.36
C ILE A 51 17.36 15.40 0.96
N GLY A 52 16.21 15.52 1.59
CA GLY A 52 15.00 14.80 1.21
C GLY A 52 13.99 15.69 0.50
N PRO A 53 12.90 15.11 -0.03
CA PRO A 53 11.81 15.86 -0.63
C PRO A 53 11.16 16.81 0.39
N LYS A 54 10.61 17.93 -0.10
CA LYS A 54 9.91 18.92 0.75
C LYS A 54 8.63 18.39 1.37
N LYS A 55 8.00 17.41 0.72
CA LYS A 55 6.82 16.67 1.17
C LYS A 55 7.13 15.19 1.07
N ASN A 56 6.35 14.37 1.76
CA ASN A 56 6.44 12.93 1.61
C ASN A 56 6.16 12.54 0.15
N ASP A 57 7.02 11.74 -0.45
CA ASP A 57 6.86 11.27 -1.84
C ASP A 57 5.78 10.19 -1.95
N ILE A 58 5.46 9.50 -0.85
CA ILE A 58 4.42 8.47 -0.85
C ILE A 58 3.06 9.13 -1.03
N CYS A 59 2.30 8.65 -2.01
CA CYS A 59 1.00 9.19 -2.34
C CYS A 59 0.03 9.03 -1.15
N TYR A 60 -0.74 10.09 -0.84
CA TYR A 60 -1.74 10.06 0.24
C TYR A 60 -2.73 8.89 0.09
N ALA A 61 -3.15 8.58 -1.14
CA ALA A 61 -4.05 7.45 -1.40
C ALA A 61 -3.39 6.10 -1.09
N THR A 62 -2.08 5.98 -1.28
CA THR A 62 -1.31 4.81 -0.85
C THR A 62 -1.23 4.73 0.67
N GLN A 63 -0.96 5.85 1.33
CA GLN A 63 -0.87 5.92 2.79
C GLN A 63 -2.20 5.57 3.45
N ASN A 64 -3.29 6.22 3.04
CA ASN A 64 -4.63 5.96 3.59
C ASN A 64 -5.02 4.47 3.46
N ARG A 65 -4.71 3.85 2.32
CA ARG A 65 -4.99 2.43 2.12
C ARG A 65 -4.12 1.52 2.97
N GLN A 66 -2.85 1.85 3.16
CA GLN A 66 -1.98 1.10 4.07
C GLN A 66 -2.48 1.16 5.51
N ASP A 67 -2.90 2.33 5.97
CA ASP A 67 -3.45 2.51 7.32
C ASP A 67 -4.77 1.75 7.50
N ALA A 68 -5.65 1.78 6.48
CA ALA A 68 -6.90 1.01 6.48
C ALA A 68 -6.64 -0.51 6.50
N VAL A 69 -5.66 -1.00 5.75
CA VAL A 69 -5.31 -2.44 5.75
C VAL A 69 -4.75 -2.89 7.08
N LYS A 70 -3.95 -2.07 7.77
CA LYS A 70 -3.46 -2.39 9.12
C LYS A 70 -4.61 -2.57 10.10
N GLN A 71 -5.62 -1.71 10.04
CA GLN A 71 -6.82 -1.84 10.88
C GLN A 71 -7.64 -3.07 10.49
N LEU A 72 -7.88 -3.27 9.20
CA LEU A 72 -8.61 -4.41 8.68
C LEU A 72 -7.99 -5.74 9.09
N ALA A 73 -6.66 -5.85 9.03
CA ALA A 73 -5.91 -7.05 9.37
C ALA A 73 -5.94 -7.42 10.87
N ILE A 74 -6.34 -6.48 11.74
CA ILE A 74 -6.54 -6.76 13.19
C ILE A 74 -7.86 -7.50 13.41
N GLU A 75 -8.87 -7.19 12.61
CA GLU A 75 -10.25 -7.69 12.79
C GLU A 75 -10.57 -8.89 11.89
N ALA A 76 -9.85 -9.05 10.78
CA ALA A 76 -10.09 -10.09 9.78
C ALA A 76 -9.19 -11.30 9.97
N ASP A 77 -9.75 -12.48 9.69
CA ASP A 77 -8.99 -13.74 9.57
C ASP A 77 -8.34 -13.87 8.20
N VAL A 78 -9.00 -13.33 7.17
CA VAL A 78 -8.54 -13.33 5.78
C VAL A 78 -8.76 -11.95 5.16
N VAL A 79 -7.76 -11.41 4.48
CA VAL A 79 -7.87 -10.16 3.72
C VAL A 79 -7.78 -10.44 2.23
N LEU A 80 -8.78 -10.00 1.48
CA LEU A 80 -8.78 -10.00 0.02
C LEU A 80 -8.41 -8.62 -0.49
N VAL A 81 -7.36 -8.54 -1.30
CA VAL A 81 -6.92 -7.32 -1.96
C VAL A 81 -7.31 -7.38 -3.42
N VAL A 82 -8.29 -6.57 -3.82
CA VAL A 82 -8.72 -6.48 -5.22
C VAL A 82 -7.76 -5.60 -6.00
N GLY A 83 -7.11 -6.16 -7.01
CA GLY A 83 -6.16 -5.44 -7.85
C GLY A 83 -5.21 -6.36 -8.61
N SER A 84 -4.59 -5.81 -9.65
CA SER A 84 -3.69 -6.58 -10.50
C SER A 84 -2.38 -6.96 -9.82
N SER A 85 -1.88 -8.16 -10.10
CA SER A 85 -0.55 -8.64 -9.70
C SER A 85 0.60 -7.76 -10.20
N ASN A 86 0.38 -6.96 -11.24
CA ASN A 86 1.33 -5.98 -11.76
C ASN A 86 1.27 -4.64 -11.00
N SER A 87 0.32 -4.44 -10.11
CA SER A 87 0.18 -3.21 -9.32
C SER A 87 1.06 -3.27 -8.08
N SER A 88 2.09 -2.41 -8.02
CA SER A 88 2.95 -2.28 -6.84
C SER A 88 2.16 -1.93 -5.58
N ASN A 89 1.15 -1.06 -5.71
CA ASN A 89 0.29 -0.69 -4.58
C ASN A 89 -0.51 -1.88 -4.06
N SER A 90 -1.15 -2.66 -4.95
CA SER A 90 -1.96 -3.82 -4.55
C SER A 90 -1.10 -4.92 -3.89
N ASN A 91 0.08 -5.20 -4.46
CA ASN A 91 1.03 -6.13 -3.85
C ASN A 91 1.46 -5.66 -2.45
N ARG A 92 1.73 -4.35 -2.29
CA ARG A 92 2.13 -3.79 -1.00
C ARG A 92 1.01 -3.91 0.05
N LEU A 93 -0.25 -3.73 -0.31
CA LEU A 93 -1.38 -3.91 0.61
C LEU A 93 -1.49 -5.38 1.07
N ARG A 94 -1.31 -6.34 0.15
CA ARG A 94 -1.28 -7.76 0.49
C ARG A 94 -0.15 -8.09 1.47
N GLU A 95 1.09 -7.68 1.13
CA GLU A 95 2.27 -7.89 1.99
C GLU A 95 2.08 -7.27 3.38
N LEU A 96 1.45 -6.10 3.45
CA LEU A 96 1.20 -5.43 4.71
C LEU A 96 0.22 -6.22 5.60
N ALA A 97 -0.85 -6.77 5.03
CA ALA A 97 -1.77 -7.64 5.77
C ALA A 97 -1.06 -8.91 6.26
N GLU A 98 -0.22 -9.53 5.44
CA GLU A 98 0.63 -10.68 5.82
C GLU A 98 1.58 -10.33 6.97
N ASN A 99 2.22 -9.16 6.92
CA ASN A 99 3.12 -8.68 7.98
C ASN A 99 2.39 -8.41 9.31
N CYS A 100 1.09 -8.08 9.25
CA CYS A 100 0.22 -7.99 10.43
C CYS A 100 -0.22 -9.37 10.95
N GLY A 101 0.17 -10.48 10.30
CA GLY A 101 -0.16 -11.84 10.71
C GLY A 101 -1.50 -12.35 10.17
N CYS A 102 -2.15 -11.63 9.27
CA CYS A 102 -3.41 -12.02 8.64
C CYS A 102 -3.15 -12.77 7.33
N LEU A 103 -3.92 -13.82 7.04
CA LEU A 103 -3.90 -14.46 5.72
C LEU A 103 -4.38 -13.47 4.66
N SER A 104 -3.64 -13.34 3.56
CA SER A 104 -4.04 -12.37 2.57
C SER A 104 -3.82 -12.85 1.13
N TYR A 105 -4.76 -12.50 0.26
CA TYR A 105 -4.76 -12.90 -1.15
C TYR A 105 -4.98 -11.69 -2.04
N LEU A 106 -4.15 -11.59 -3.08
CA LEU A 106 -4.33 -10.63 -4.16
C LEU A 106 -5.15 -11.30 -5.27
N ILE A 107 -6.27 -10.66 -5.66
CA ILE A 107 -7.20 -11.17 -6.64
C ILE A 107 -7.49 -10.11 -7.70
N ASP A 108 -7.55 -10.52 -8.98
CA ASP A 108 -7.96 -9.62 -10.05
C ASP A 108 -9.49 -9.43 -10.07
N GLY A 109 -10.26 -10.41 -9.55
CA GLY A 109 -11.70 -10.33 -9.48
C GLY A 109 -12.35 -11.51 -8.73
N PRO A 110 -13.70 -11.61 -8.78
CA PRO A 110 -14.45 -12.62 -8.04
C PRO A 110 -14.15 -14.07 -8.45
N GLU A 111 -13.63 -14.29 -9.66
CA GLU A 111 -13.32 -15.61 -10.20
C GLU A 111 -12.09 -16.24 -9.54
N ASP A 112 -11.23 -15.44 -8.94
CA ASP A 112 -10.01 -15.91 -8.28
C ASP A 112 -10.27 -16.41 -6.86
N ILE A 113 -11.46 -16.19 -6.33
CA ILE A 113 -11.84 -16.59 -4.97
C ILE A 113 -11.94 -18.10 -4.87
N LYS A 114 -11.19 -18.70 -3.94
CA LYS A 114 -11.21 -20.13 -3.66
C LYS A 114 -11.92 -20.40 -2.33
N PRO A 115 -12.92 -21.31 -2.32
CA PRO A 115 -13.67 -21.62 -1.10
C PRO A 115 -12.81 -22.16 0.04
N ASP A 116 -11.72 -22.83 -0.25
CA ASP A 116 -10.79 -23.43 0.71
C ASP A 116 -9.94 -22.39 1.48
N TRP A 117 -10.02 -21.12 1.11
CA TRP A 117 -9.40 -20.05 1.88
C TRP A 117 -10.16 -19.69 3.16
N PHE A 118 -11.41 -20.12 3.27
CA PHE A 118 -12.31 -19.68 4.34
C PHE A 118 -12.71 -20.85 5.25
N SER A 119 -12.56 -20.65 6.55
CA SER A 119 -13.16 -21.53 7.55
C SER A 119 -14.58 -21.08 7.90
N GLU A 120 -15.34 -21.94 8.59
CA GLU A 120 -16.65 -21.55 9.13
C GLU A 120 -16.52 -20.34 10.06
N ASN A 121 -17.38 -19.36 9.88
CA ASN A 121 -17.43 -18.12 10.66
C ASN A 121 -16.17 -17.23 10.58
N CYS A 122 -15.34 -17.40 9.55
CA CYS A 122 -14.20 -16.49 9.36
C CYS A 122 -14.67 -15.08 9.00
N VAL A 123 -13.95 -14.09 9.51
CA VAL A 123 -14.14 -12.68 9.15
C VAL A 123 -13.27 -12.39 7.94
N VAL A 124 -13.91 -11.94 6.85
CA VAL A 124 -13.23 -11.61 5.60
C VAL A 124 -13.18 -10.10 5.43
N GLY A 125 -11.96 -9.54 5.41
CA GLY A 125 -11.71 -8.16 5.07
C GLY A 125 -11.52 -7.99 3.57
N ILE A 126 -12.10 -6.94 2.98
CA ILE A 126 -11.93 -6.61 1.56
C ILE A 126 -11.33 -5.22 1.44
N THR A 127 -10.26 -5.10 0.67
CA THR A 127 -9.64 -3.84 0.29
C THR A 127 -9.29 -3.86 -1.20
N ALA A 128 -8.95 -2.70 -1.74
CA ALA A 128 -8.63 -2.57 -3.16
C ALA A 128 -7.42 -1.67 -3.40
N GLY A 129 -6.66 -1.97 -4.44
CA GLY A 129 -5.64 -1.07 -4.95
C GLY A 129 -6.25 0.26 -5.42
N ALA A 130 -5.46 1.34 -5.40
CA ALA A 130 -5.92 2.69 -5.75
C ALA A 130 -6.49 2.82 -7.17
N SER A 131 -6.11 1.93 -8.08
CA SER A 131 -6.58 1.89 -9.47
C SER A 131 -7.58 0.76 -9.77
N ALA A 132 -7.99 -0.01 -8.76
CA ALA A 132 -8.97 -1.07 -8.95
C ALA A 132 -10.36 -0.46 -9.20
N PRO A 133 -11.07 -0.90 -10.25
CA PRO A 133 -12.43 -0.45 -10.50
C PRO A 133 -13.39 -0.91 -9.39
N GLU A 134 -14.29 -0.03 -8.97
CA GLU A 134 -15.28 -0.32 -7.92
C GLU A 134 -16.16 -1.53 -8.26
N ILE A 135 -16.51 -1.68 -9.53
CA ILE A 135 -17.32 -2.82 -10.02
C ILE A 135 -16.67 -4.18 -9.72
N LEU A 136 -15.33 -4.27 -9.65
CA LEU A 136 -14.66 -5.52 -9.29
C LEU A 136 -14.79 -5.80 -7.79
N VAL A 137 -14.77 -4.75 -6.97
CA VAL A 137 -14.98 -4.87 -5.52
C VAL A 137 -16.40 -5.33 -5.25
N ASP A 138 -17.40 -4.73 -5.91
CA ASP A 138 -18.80 -5.15 -5.82
C ASP A 138 -18.97 -6.60 -6.23
N GLY A 139 -18.34 -7.02 -7.33
CA GLY A 139 -18.37 -8.40 -7.79
C GLY A 139 -17.77 -9.40 -6.77
N VAL A 140 -16.69 -9.01 -6.07
CA VAL A 140 -16.10 -9.81 -4.99
C VAL A 140 -17.06 -9.93 -3.80
N VAL A 141 -17.72 -8.83 -3.42
CA VAL A 141 -18.74 -8.82 -2.36
C VAL A 141 -19.90 -9.75 -2.73
N ASP A 142 -20.46 -9.60 -3.92
CA ASP A 142 -21.57 -10.43 -4.40
C ASP A 142 -21.20 -11.92 -4.44
N LYS A 143 -19.97 -12.23 -4.84
CA LYS A 143 -19.47 -13.62 -4.83
C LYS A 143 -19.41 -14.18 -3.42
N LEU A 144 -18.85 -13.46 -2.45
CA LEU A 144 -18.77 -13.91 -1.06
C LEU A 144 -20.19 -14.08 -0.45
N VAL A 145 -21.11 -13.14 -0.71
CA VAL A 145 -22.51 -13.27 -0.28
C VAL A 145 -23.15 -14.51 -0.90
N SER A 146 -22.92 -14.81 -2.17
CA SER A 146 -23.41 -16.03 -2.82
C SER A 146 -22.84 -17.32 -2.22
N MET A 147 -21.66 -17.23 -1.57
CA MET A 147 -21.02 -18.34 -0.86
C MET A 147 -21.48 -18.45 0.61
N GLY A 148 -22.37 -17.56 1.07
CA GLY A 148 -22.96 -17.61 2.40
C GLY A 148 -22.46 -16.54 3.37
N ALA A 149 -21.62 -15.61 2.94
CA ALA A 149 -21.20 -14.49 3.78
C ALA A 149 -22.39 -13.53 4.05
N SER A 150 -22.37 -12.87 5.21
CA SER A 150 -23.27 -11.76 5.49
C SER A 150 -22.96 -10.56 4.59
N LYS A 151 -23.90 -9.62 4.51
CA LYS A 151 -23.59 -8.33 3.84
C LYS A 151 -22.45 -7.63 4.57
N PRO A 152 -21.50 -7.02 3.84
CA PRO A 152 -20.37 -6.36 4.46
C PRO A 152 -20.80 -5.11 5.21
N ASP A 153 -20.13 -4.85 6.32
CA ASP A 153 -20.10 -3.54 6.95
C ASP A 153 -18.94 -2.73 6.37
N SER A 154 -19.15 -1.45 6.12
CA SER A 154 -18.06 -0.57 5.69
C SER A 154 -17.31 -0.05 6.90
N MET A 155 -15.97 -0.18 6.89
CA MET A 155 -15.13 0.48 7.89
C MET A 155 -15.21 1.99 7.73
N GLU A 156 -15.24 2.71 8.85
CA GLU A 156 -15.06 4.16 8.84
C GLU A 156 -13.63 4.47 8.40
N GLY A 157 -13.48 5.03 7.21
CA GLY A 157 -12.20 5.43 6.63
C GLY A 157 -12.02 6.94 6.60
N ILE A 158 -10.80 7.38 6.30
CA ILE A 158 -10.50 8.79 6.05
C ILE A 158 -11.24 9.20 4.78
N LYS A 159 -12.14 10.19 4.88
CA LYS A 159 -12.77 10.79 3.70
C LYS A 159 -11.69 11.51 2.89
N GLU A 160 -11.45 11.04 1.67
CA GLU A 160 -10.54 11.69 0.74
C GLU A 160 -11.24 12.90 0.12
N ASP A 161 -10.92 14.09 0.59
CA ASP A 161 -11.46 15.35 0.09
C ASP A 161 -10.37 16.16 -0.64
N ILE A 162 -9.63 15.46 -1.51
CA ILE A 162 -8.51 16.05 -2.23
C ILE A 162 -8.95 16.37 -3.66
N TYR A 163 -8.95 17.66 -3.98
CA TYR A 163 -9.26 18.16 -5.29
C TYR A 163 -7.99 18.63 -6.04
N PHE A 164 -7.74 18.04 -7.19
CA PHE A 164 -6.67 18.45 -8.09
C PHE A 164 -7.20 19.49 -9.07
N SER A 165 -6.75 20.74 -8.95
CA SER A 165 -7.11 21.77 -9.91
C SER A 165 -6.44 21.54 -11.26
N ILE A 166 -7.20 21.79 -12.34
CA ILE A 166 -6.66 21.75 -13.70
C ILE A 166 -5.45 22.70 -13.82
N PRO A 167 -4.35 22.29 -14.48
CA PRO A 167 -3.20 23.15 -14.75
C PRO A 167 -3.63 24.48 -15.37
N ARG A 168 -2.93 25.55 -15.04
CA ARG A 168 -3.33 26.91 -15.47
C ARG A 168 -3.41 27.03 -16.99
N GLU A 169 -2.55 26.34 -17.72
CA GLU A 169 -2.46 26.32 -19.17
C GLU A 169 -3.68 25.64 -19.85
N LEU A 170 -4.43 24.83 -19.10
CA LEU A 170 -5.61 24.10 -19.58
C LEU A 170 -6.93 24.65 -19.04
N ARG A 171 -6.88 25.74 -18.28
CA ARG A 171 -8.10 26.41 -17.82
C ARG A 171 -8.62 27.30 -18.96
N ALA A 172 -9.74 26.88 -19.56
CA ALA A 172 -10.48 27.70 -20.54
C ALA A 172 -11.06 28.96 -19.89
#